data_871a771a8352823dbd0b68503591bd2e
#
_entry.id   871a771a8352823dbd0b68503591bd2e
#
_cell.length_a   1.000
_cell.length_b   1.000
_cell.length_c   1.000
_cell.angle_alpha   90.00
_cell.angle_beta   90.00
_cell.angle_gamma   90.00
#
_symmetry.space_group_name_H-M   'P 1'
#
loop_
_entity.id
_entity.type
_entity.pdbx_description
1 polymer ?
#
loop_
_entity_poly.entity_id
_entity_poly.type
_entity_poly.pdbx_seq_one_letter_code
_entity_poly.pdbx_strand_id
1 'polypeptide(L)'
;MSTIKAALAGAGAFGIKHLDAMKNIPGVEIVSVMSRDLGKTREVAAKYGAAQATDNFDDILANPDVDAVILCTPTQLHAAQAVACMKAGKHVQAEIPLADSLRDAYRVLQMQENTGLVAMCGHTRRFNPSHQYVRNRILKGEFNIQQMDVQTYFFRRSNMNALGQPRSWTDHLLWHHAAHTVDLFAYQARSPIVKANAVQGPIHPTLGIAMDMSIQLKAANGAICTLSLSFNNDGPLGTFFRYIGDSGTYIARYDDLVDGKENKIDVSQVDVSMNGIELQDREFFAAIREGREPNASVQQVLPCYEVLHDLEHQLAAS
;
A
#
# COMPACT_ATOMS: atom_id res chain seq x y z
N MET A 1 -26.62 10.74 -3.23
CA MET A 1 -25.71 9.90 -2.44
C MET A 1 -25.24 10.73 -1.25
N SER A 2 -25.19 10.19 -0.06
CA SER A 2 -24.66 10.90 1.11
C SER A 2 -23.17 11.21 0.90
N THR A 3 -22.76 12.41 1.28
CA THR A 3 -21.35 12.80 1.28
C THR A 3 -20.62 12.05 2.40
N ILE A 4 -19.45 11.48 2.10
CA ILE A 4 -18.55 10.88 3.11
C ILE A 4 -17.57 11.95 3.56
N LYS A 5 -17.54 12.22 4.85
CA LYS A 5 -16.63 13.17 5.48
C LYS A 5 -15.35 12.44 5.91
N ALA A 6 -14.25 12.80 5.27
CA ALA A 6 -12.97 12.13 5.42
C ALA A 6 -11.98 12.95 6.24
N ALA A 7 -11.19 12.27 7.05
CA ALA A 7 -10.03 12.83 7.71
C ALA A 7 -8.73 12.20 7.17
N LEU A 8 -7.66 13.00 7.12
CA LEU A 8 -6.30 12.52 6.86
C LEU A 8 -5.46 12.63 8.14
N ALA A 9 -4.87 11.52 8.55
CA ALA A 9 -3.85 11.50 9.60
C ALA A 9 -2.46 11.26 8.96
N GLY A 10 -1.60 12.28 9.04
CA GLY A 10 -0.26 12.24 8.46
C GLY A 10 -0.11 13.05 7.16
N ALA A 11 -0.11 14.38 7.24
CA ALA A 11 0.03 15.29 6.08
C ALA A 11 1.49 15.43 5.60
N GLY A 12 2.21 14.30 5.50
CA GLY A 12 3.51 14.19 4.84
C GLY A 12 3.36 14.10 3.31
N ALA A 13 4.49 13.82 2.61
CA ALA A 13 4.52 13.74 1.15
C ALA A 13 3.49 12.74 0.58
N PHE A 14 3.26 11.62 1.27
CA PHE A 14 2.27 10.62 0.84
C PHE A 14 0.83 11.06 1.18
N GLY A 15 0.60 11.62 2.35
CA GLY A 15 -0.72 12.15 2.72
C GLY A 15 -1.20 13.26 1.80
N ILE A 16 -0.30 14.11 1.29
CA ILE A 16 -0.64 15.13 0.29
C ILE A 16 -1.18 14.49 -1.00
N LYS A 17 -0.63 13.33 -1.44
CA LYS A 17 -1.14 12.63 -2.62
C LYS A 17 -2.58 12.12 -2.42
N HIS A 18 -2.93 11.66 -1.21
CA HIS A 18 -4.30 11.29 -0.86
C HIS A 18 -5.23 12.50 -0.81
N LEU A 19 -4.78 13.63 -0.26
CA LEU A 19 -5.56 14.87 -0.29
C LEU A 19 -5.84 15.32 -1.74
N ASP A 20 -4.82 15.27 -2.61
CA ASP A 20 -5.00 15.57 -4.04
C ASP A 20 -5.95 14.58 -4.72
N ALA A 21 -5.88 13.29 -4.38
CA ALA A 21 -6.76 12.25 -4.89
C ALA A 21 -8.22 12.47 -4.45
N MET A 22 -8.45 12.68 -3.15
CA MET A 22 -9.78 12.86 -2.58
C MET A 22 -10.55 14.04 -3.20
N LYS A 23 -9.86 15.11 -3.61
CA LYS A 23 -10.50 16.26 -4.31
C LYS A 23 -11.18 15.87 -5.62
N ASN A 24 -10.72 14.79 -6.25
CA ASN A 24 -11.26 14.30 -7.53
C ASN A 24 -12.36 13.25 -7.34
N ILE A 25 -12.69 12.88 -6.09
CA ILE A 25 -13.68 11.83 -5.81
C ILE A 25 -15.03 12.45 -5.47
N PRO A 26 -16.05 12.31 -6.33
CA PRO A 26 -17.36 12.87 -6.08
C PRO A 26 -17.97 12.38 -4.76
N GLY A 27 -18.58 13.29 -4.00
CA GLY A 27 -19.24 12.97 -2.74
C GLY A 27 -18.28 12.59 -1.60
N VAL A 28 -17.01 13.01 -1.67
CA VAL A 28 -16.05 12.99 -0.57
C VAL A 28 -15.71 14.41 -0.15
N GLU A 29 -15.75 14.69 1.12
CA GLU A 29 -15.40 15.99 1.72
C GLU A 29 -14.25 15.78 2.72
N ILE A 30 -13.18 16.56 2.58
CA ILE A 30 -12.06 16.53 3.54
C ILE A 30 -12.42 17.47 4.67
N VAL A 31 -12.72 16.94 5.88
CA VAL A 31 -13.16 17.73 7.02
C VAL A 31 -12.08 17.92 8.10
N SER A 32 -11.08 17.05 8.14
CA SER A 32 -10.00 17.11 9.13
C SER A 32 -8.65 16.70 8.56
N VAL A 33 -7.60 17.41 8.94
CA VAL A 33 -6.21 17.07 8.63
C VAL A 33 -5.39 17.07 9.90
N MET A 34 -4.57 16.06 10.12
CA MET A 34 -3.68 15.93 11.26
C MET A 34 -2.24 15.72 10.83
N SER A 35 -1.30 16.43 11.47
CA SER A 35 0.13 16.10 11.44
C SER A 35 0.84 16.72 12.65
N ARG A 36 2.09 16.33 12.90
CA ARG A 36 2.86 16.74 14.10
C ARG A 36 3.16 18.24 14.19
N ASP A 37 3.20 18.96 13.08
CA ASP A 37 3.45 20.40 13.01
C ASP A 37 2.11 21.12 12.77
N LEU A 38 1.50 21.61 13.83
CA LEU A 38 0.18 22.25 13.75
C LEU A 38 0.17 23.49 12.82
N GLY A 39 1.27 24.24 12.73
CA GLY A 39 1.38 25.37 11.82
C GLY A 39 1.23 24.95 10.36
N LYS A 40 2.03 24.00 9.93
CA LYS A 40 1.95 23.42 8.57
C LYS A 40 0.63 22.68 8.35
N THR A 41 0.09 22.03 9.39
CA THR A 41 -1.20 21.33 9.27
C THR A 41 -2.33 22.32 8.96
N ARG A 42 -2.34 23.51 9.56
CA ARG A 42 -3.32 24.58 9.27
C ARG A 42 -3.22 25.08 7.83
N GLU A 43 -2.00 25.24 7.30
CA GLU A 43 -1.79 25.63 5.90
C GLU A 43 -2.34 24.55 4.94
N VAL A 44 -2.05 23.27 5.23
CA VAL A 44 -2.57 22.15 4.46
C VAL A 44 -4.10 22.09 4.56
N ALA A 45 -4.67 22.14 5.75
CA ALA A 45 -6.12 22.12 5.95
C ALA A 45 -6.82 23.25 5.15
N ALA A 46 -6.30 24.48 5.23
CA ALA A 46 -6.82 25.61 4.47
C ALA A 46 -6.77 25.38 2.95
N LYS A 47 -5.66 24.83 2.45
CA LYS A 47 -5.48 24.49 1.01
C LYS A 47 -6.53 23.49 0.50
N TYR A 48 -6.93 22.55 1.34
CA TYR A 48 -7.88 21.48 0.97
C TYR A 48 -9.30 21.72 1.49
N GLY A 49 -9.57 22.86 2.15
CA GLY A 49 -10.89 23.25 2.64
C GLY A 49 -11.33 22.49 3.88
N ALA A 50 -10.42 21.84 4.60
CA ALA A 50 -10.74 21.13 5.84
C ALA A 50 -10.99 22.10 6.98
N ALA A 51 -12.10 21.92 7.68
CA ALA A 51 -12.50 22.78 8.82
C ALA A 51 -11.62 22.56 10.06
N GLN A 52 -11.08 21.34 10.25
CA GLN A 52 -10.25 20.99 11.39
C GLN A 52 -8.80 20.77 10.98
N ALA A 53 -7.87 21.41 11.68
CA ALA A 53 -6.43 21.13 11.66
C ALA A 53 -5.98 20.82 13.09
N THR A 54 -5.33 19.67 13.29
CA THR A 54 -4.90 19.23 14.62
C THR A 54 -3.54 18.55 14.58
N ASP A 55 -2.86 18.48 15.71
CA ASP A 55 -1.67 17.65 15.95
C ASP A 55 -1.94 16.47 16.90
N ASN A 56 -3.20 16.32 17.32
CA ASN A 56 -3.66 15.26 18.21
C ASN A 56 -4.60 14.31 17.45
N PHE A 57 -4.29 13.02 17.44
CA PHE A 57 -5.10 12.01 16.78
C PHE A 57 -6.48 11.82 17.43
N ASP A 58 -6.57 11.98 18.75
CA ASP A 58 -7.84 11.85 19.48
C ASP A 58 -8.89 12.88 19.05
N ASP A 59 -8.47 14.04 18.53
CA ASP A 59 -9.39 15.03 17.99
C ASP A 59 -10.11 14.54 16.73
N ILE A 60 -9.44 13.71 15.88
CA ILE A 60 -10.08 13.05 14.75
C ILE A 60 -11.09 12.00 15.25
N LEU A 61 -10.71 11.22 16.26
CA LEU A 61 -11.58 10.17 16.81
C LEU A 61 -12.84 10.75 17.46
N ALA A 62 -12.70 11.86 18.17
CA ALA A 62 -13.78 12.54 18.85
C ALA A 62 -14.68 13.37 17.91
N ASN A 63 -14.23 13.68 16.69
CA ASN A 63 -14.99 14.51 15.76
C ASN A 63 -16.18 13.71 15.17
N PRO A 64 -17.44 14.10 15.49
CA PRO A 64 -18.63 13.40 15.01
C PRO A 64 -18.86 13.56 13.50
N ASP A 65 -18.24 14.58 12.89
CA ASP A 65 -18.32 14.82 11.45
C ASP A 65 -17.40 13.91 10.61
N VAL A 66 -16.51 13.14 11.23
CA VAL A 66 -15.62 12.23 10.49
C VAL A 66 -16.26 10.86 10.36
N ASP A 67 -16.51 10.42 9.12
CA ASP A 67 -16.99 9.08 8.79
C ASP A 67 -15.85 8.10 8.53
N ALA A 68 -14.77 8.58 7.91
CA ALA A 68 -13.65 7.75 7.43
C ALA A 68 -12.30 8.43 7.64
N VAL A 69 -11.26 7.63 7.90
CA VAL A 69 -9.90 8.11 8.14
C VAL A 69 -8.92 7.42 7.20
N ILE A 70 -8.07 8.21 6.53
CA ILE A 70 -6.90 7.70 5.80
C ILE A 70 -5.66 7.93 6.67
N LEU A 71 -4.94 6.84 6.98
CA LEU A 71 -3.73 6.83 7.80
C LEU A 71 -2.48 6.83 6.94
N CYS A 72 -1.74 7.93 6.97
CA CYS A 72 -0.41 8.12 6.35
C CYS A 72 0.65 8.51 7.40
N THR A 73 0.44 8.08 8.63
CA THR A 73 1.34 8.26 9.76
C THR A 73 2.56 7.32 9.67
N PRO A 74 3.55 7.41 10.57
CA PRO A 74 4.60 6.40 10.67
C PRO A 74 4.04 4.99 10.90
N THR A 75 4.60 4.00 10.23
CA THR A 75 4.10 2.62 10.16
C THR A 75 3.78 1.99 11.52
N GLN A 76 4.64 2.20 12.52
CA GLN A 76 4.44 1.66 13.86
C GLN A 76 3.15 2.13 14.55
N LEU A 77 2.48 3.15 14.01
CA LEU A 77 1.22 3.67 14.51
C LEU A 77 0.00 3.10 13.79
N HIS A 78 0.16 2.55 12.57
CA HIS A 78 -0.96 2.19 11.69
C HIS A 78 -1.94 1.24 12.36
N ALA A 79 -1.49 0.11 12.88
CA ALA A 79 -2.38 -0.89 13.49
C ALA A 79 -3.14 -0.33 14.71
N ALA A 80 -2.43 0.38 15.61
CA ALA A 80 -3.06 0.99 16.78
C ALA A 80 -4.09 2.06 16.40
N GLN A 81 -3.76 2.90 15.42
CA GLN A 81 -4.66 3.94 14.92
C GLN A 81 -5.84 3.36 14.14
N ALA A 82 -5.64 2.32 13.33
CA ALA A 82 -6.73 1.63 12.63
C ALA A 82 -7.74 1.03 13.62
N VAL A 83 -7.25 0.35 14.66
CA VAL A 83 -8.10 -0.19 15.75
C VAL A 83 -8.83 0.95 16.47
N ALA A 84 -8.19 2.08 16.75
CA ALA A 84 -8.81 3.22 17.42
C ALA A 84 -9.90 3.88 16.56
N CYS A 85 -9.66 4.03 15.23
CA CYS A 85 -10.68 4.52 14.30
C CYS A 85 -11.93 3.64 14.33
N MET A 86 -11.79 2.34 14.20
CA MET A 86 -12.92 1.42 14.18
C MET A 86 -13.66 1.37 15.54
N LYS A 87 -12.94 1.47 16.67
CA LYS A 87 -13.56 1.63 17.99
C LYS A 87 -14.39 2.93 18.12
N ALA A 88 -13.96 3.99 17.44
CA ALA A 88 -14.67 5.27 17.39
C ALA A 88 -15.79 5.29 16.32
N GLY A 89 -16.10 4.14 15.70
CA GLY A 89 -17.16 4.02 14.69
C GLY A 89 -16.78 4.55 13.30
N LYS A 90 -15.47 4.69 13.00
CA LYS A 90 -14.98 5.27 11.75
C LYS A 90 -14.38 4.21 10.84
N HIS A 91 -14.73 4.25 9.55
CA HIS A 91 -14.05 3.46 8.52
C HIS A 91 -12.59 3.87 8.41
N VAL A 92 -11.71 2.96 7.98
CA VAL A 92 -10.28 3.25 7.95
C VAL A 92 -9.59 2.65 6.73
N GLN A 93 -8.73 3.46 6.09
CA GLN A 93 -7.72 3.01 5.16
C GLN A 93 -6.34 3.31 5.75
N ALA A 94 -5.49 2.31 5.87
CA ALA A 94 -4.10 2.49 6.32
C ALA A 94 -3.13 2.29 5.16
N GLU A 95 -2.16 3.21 5.02
CA GLU A 95 -1.05 3.00 4.09
C GLU A 95 -0.21 1.78 4.50
N ILE A 96 0.57 1.26 3.55
CA ILE A 96 1.40 0.08 3.80
C ILE A 96 2.65 0.42 4.63
N PRO A 97 3.08 -0.58 5.38
CA PRO A 97 2.37 -1.80 5.76
C PRO A 97 1.23 -1.50 6.74
N LEU A 98 0.18 -2.31 6.70
CA LEU A 98 -0.95 -2.23 7.66
C LEU A 98 -0.47 -2.30 9.10
N ALA A 99 0.57 -3.09 9.34
CA ALA A 99 1.25 -3.30 10.59
C ALA A 99 2.69 -3.73 10.32
N ASP A 100 3.56 -3.58 11.28
CA ASP A 100 4.95 -4.08 11.27
C ASP A 100 5.13 -5.37 12.09
N SER A 101 4.02 -6.03 12.42
CA SER A 101 3.97 -7.37 13.00
C SER A 101 2.69 -8.11 12.60
N LEU A 102 2.79 -9.42 12.44
CA LEU A 102 1.63 -10.28 12.15
C LEU A 102 0.59 -10.21 13.28
N ARG A 103 1.01 -10.17 14.54
CA ARG A 103 0.12 -10.01 15.70
C ARG A 103 -0.75 -8.77 15.58
N ASP A 104 -0.18 -7.65 15.20
CA ASP A 104 -0.91 -6.39 15.09
C ASP A 104 -1.78 -6.35 13.83
N ALA A 105 -1.40 -7.02 12.73
CA ALA A 105 -2.26 -7.21 11.57
C ALA A 105 -3.52 -8.01 11.94
N TYR A 106 -3.39 -9.09 12.72
CA TYR A 106 -4.54 -9.85 13.24
C TYR A 106 -5.42 -9.03 14.20
N ARG A 107 -4.84 -8.13 15.00
CA ARG A 107 -5.64 -7.22 15.87
C ARG A 107 -6.51 -6.26 15.05
N VAL A 108 -6.01 -5.78 13.91
CA VAL A 108 -6.79 -4.94 12.99
C VAL A 108 -7.92 -5.76 12.36
N LEU A 109 -7.64 -6.98 11.89
CA LEU A 109 -8.68 -7.88 11.36
C LEU A 109 -9.77 -8.17 12.40
N GLN A 110 -9.39 -8.56 13.61
CA GLN A 110 -10.35 -8.84 14.68
C GLN A 110 -11.25 -7.64 14.99
N MET A 111 -10.68 -6.42 14.97
CA MET A 111 -11.48 -5.20 15.18
C MET A 111 -12.42 -4.94 14.02
N GLN A 112 -11.99 -5.16 12.79
CA GLN A 112 -12.82 -5.04 11.60
C GLN A 112 -14.01 -6.02 11.65
N GLU A 113 -13.76 -7.29 12.00
CA GLU A 113 -14.81 -8.31 12.17
C GLU A 113 -15.82 -7.95 13.27
N ASN A 114 -15.34 -7.41 14.40
CA ASN A 114 -16.18 -7.03 15.52
C ASN A 114 -17.07 -5.81 15.23
N THR A 115 -16.63 -4.91 14.36
CA THR A 115 -17.33 -3.65 14.07
C THR A 115 -18.12 -3.68 12.77
N GLY A 116 -17.74 -4.55 11.83
CA GLY A 116 -18.29 -4.57 10.47
C GLY A 116 -17.96 -3.33 9.63
N LEU A 117 -17.06 -2.47 10.11
CA LEU A 117 -16.64 -1.27 9.40
C LEU A 117 -15.71 -1.64 8.23
N VAL A 118 -15.69 -0.79 7.20
CA VAL A 118 -14.74 -0.94 6.11
C VAL A 118 -13.34 -0.63 6.61
N ALA A 119 -12.43 -1.60 6.49
CA ALA A 119 -11.01 -1.46 6.78
C ALA A 119 -10.20 -1.96 5.57
N MET A 120 -9.35 -1.10 5.02
CA MET A 120 -8.59 -1.32 3.80
C MET A 120 -7.11 -1.01 4.02
N CYS A 121 -6.23 -1.71 3.29
CA CYS A 121 -4.80 -1.43 3.28
C CYS A 121 -4.36 -0.86 1.94
N GLY A 122 -3.44 0.10 1.96
CA GLY A 122 -2.96 0.85 0.80
C GLY A 122 -2.06 0.05 -0.16
N HIS A 123 -2.49 -1.14 -0.59
CA HIS A 123 -1.78 -1.93 -1.60
C HIS A 123 -2.00 -1.35 -3.02
N THR A 124 -1.50 -0.15 -3.25
CA THR A 124 -1.72 0.68 -4.45
C THR A 124 -1.43 -0.06 -5.75
N ARG A 125 -0.53 -1.07 -5.74
CA ARG A 125 -0.22 -1.87 -6.94
C ARG A 125 -1.44 -2.61 -7.50
N ARG A 126 -2.42 -2.96 -6.68
CA ARG A 126 -3.69 -3.54 -7.16
C ARG A 126 -4.51 -2.55 -8.00
N PHE A 127 -4.25 -1.26 -7.87
CA PHE A 127 -5.03 -0.15 -8.45
C PHE A 127 -4.30 0.58 -9.58
N ASN A 128 -3.00 0.38 -9.79
CA ASN A 128 -2.31 0.97 -10.93
C ASN A 128 -2.86 0.41 -12.25
N PRO A 129 -3.23 1.25 -13.24
CA PRO A 129 -3.80 0.79 -14.51
C PRO A 129 -2.95 -0.23 -15.27
N SER A 130 -1.61 -0.12 -15.19
CA SER A 130 -0.69 -1.11 -15.75
C SER A 130 -0.90 -2.52 -15.18
N HIS A 131 -1.06 -2.63 -13.86
CA HIS A 131 -1.33 -3.89 -13.18
C HIS A 131 -2.77 -4.36 -13.35
N GLN A 132 -3.73 -3.43 -13.38
CA GLN A 132 -5.13 -3.74 -13.67
C GLN A 132 -5.32 -4.29 -15.09
N TYR A 133 -4.60 -3.77 -16.08
CA TYR A 133 -4.61 -4.31 -17.44
C TYR A 133 -4.25 -5.79 -17.45
N VAL A 134 -3.14 -6.16 -16.80
CA VAL A 134 -2.72 -7.57 -16.68
C VAL A 134 -3.77 -8.39 -15.92
N ARG A 135 -4.30 -7.83 -14.82
CA ARG A 135 -5.36 -8.47 -14.03
C ARG A 135 -6.60 -8.77 -14.86
N ASN A 136 -7.04 -7.82 -15.66
CA ASN A 136 -8.22 -7.99 -16.53
C ASN A 136 -8.01 -9.11 -17.56
N ARG A 137 -6.83 -9.25 -18.13
CA ARG A 137 -6.49 -10.36 -19.02
C ARG A 137 -6.50 -11.71 -18.31
N ILE A 138 -5.97 -11.76 -17.08
CA ILE A 138 -6.02 -12.98 -16.24
C ILE A 138 -7.46 -13.37 -15.94
N LEU A 139 -8.31 -12.41 -15.57
CA LEU A 139 -9.72 -12.68 -15.24
C LEU A 139 -10.52 -13.17 -16.44
N LYS A 140 -10.17 -12.74 -17.66
CA LYS A 140 -10.76 -13.20 -18.92
C LYS A 140 -10.21 -14.57 -19.39
N GLY A 141 -9.20 -15.13 -18.70
CA GLY A 141 -8.54 -16.36 -19.12
C GLY A 141 -7.61 -16.20 -20.33
N GLU A 142 -7.23 -14.97 -20.65
CA GLU A 142 -6.38 -14.64 -21.80
C GLU A 142 -4.86 -14.67 -21.45
N PHE A 143 -4.54 -14.74 -20.18
CA PHE A 143 -3.18 -14.75 -19.66
C PHE A 143 -3.11 -15.48 -18.32
N ASN A 144 -2.20 -16.43 -18.17
CA ASN A 144 -1.90 -17.10 -16.90
C ASN A 144 -0.44 -16.86 -16.53
N ILE A 145 -0.19 -16.30 -15.36
CA ILE A 145 1.17 -16.05 -14.89
C ILE A 145 1.85 -17.38 -14.58
N GLN A 146 3.03 -17.56 -15.14
CA GLN A 146 3.96 -18.64 -14.80
C GLN A 146 5.09 -18.14 -13.91
N GLN A 147 5.58 -16.91 -14.17
CA GLN A 147 6.62 -16.28 -13.39
C GLN A 147 6.41 -14.77 -13.32
N MET A 148 6.65 -14.20 -12.13
CA MET A 148 6.91 -12.77 -11.98
C MET A 148 8.38 -12.56 -11.63
N ASP A 149 9.04 -11.61 -12.32
CA ASP A 149 10.36 -11.11 -11.97
C ASP A 149 10.23 -9.64 -11.60
N VAL A 150 10.64 -9.29 -10.38
CA VAL A 150 10.40 -7.96 -9.81
C VAL A 150 11.68 -7.39 -9.24
N GLN A 151 11.94 -6.13 -9.56
CA GLN A 151 13.07 -5.35 -9.05
C GLN A 151 12.53 -4.10 -8.37
N THR A 152 12.89 -3.91 -7.08
CA THR A 152 12.53 -2.72 -6.31
C THR A 152 13.80 -2.07 -5.82
N TYR A 153 14.24 -1.02 -6.51
CA TYR A 153 15.55 -0.43 -6.33
C TYR A 153 15.46 1.06 -5.98
N PHE A 154 16.15 1.44 -4.91
CA PHE A 154 16.27 2.81 -4.45
C PHE A 154 17.71 3.10 -4.01
N PHE A 155 18.03 4.39 -3.90
CA PHE A 155 19.30 4.83 -3.36
C PHE A 155 19.08 5.48 -1.99
N ARG A 156 19.58 4.85 -0.93
CA ARG A 156 19.44 5.36 0.44
C ARG A 156 20.79 5.39 1.16
N ARG A 157 21.11 6.51 1.77
CA ARG A 157 22.33 6.70 2.55
C ARG A 157 22.06 7.29 3.94
N SER A 158 20.85 7.79 4.16
CA SER A 158 20.44 8.42 5.41
C SER A 158 18.96 8.17 5.66
N ASN A 159 18.52 8.34 6.91
CA ASN A 159 17.12 8.20 7.27
C ASN A 159 16.36 9.53 7.10
N MET A 160 16.34 10.04 5.87
CA MET A 160 15.64 11.27 5.49
C MET A 160 14.39 10.96 4.68
N ASN A 161 13.36 11.80 4.80
CA ASN A 161 12.17 11.73 3.96
C ASN A 161 12.42 12.42 2.58
N ALA A 162 11.44 12.38 1.69
CA ALA A 162 11.54 13.01 0.36
C ALA A 162 11.70 14.54 0.40
N LEU A 163 11.45 15.18 1.55
CA LEU A 163 11.63 16.62 1.77
C LEU A 163 12.97 16.94 2.43
N GLY A 164 13.89 15.96 2.57
CA GLY A 164 15.18 16.14 3.21
C GLY A 164 15.13 16.33 4.73
N GLN A 165 14.05 15.90 5.38
CA GLN A 165 13.89 15.99 6.84
C GLN A 165 14.13 14.62 7.49
N PRO A 166 14.75 14.56 8.71
CA PRO A 166 14.92 13.31 9.44
C PRO A 166 13.59 12.62 9.70
N ARG A 167 13.56 11.30 9.48
CA ARG A 167 12.41 10.46 9.87
C ARG A 167 12.55 10.01 11.32
N SER A 168 11.42 9.84 12.01
CA SER A 168 11.36 9.23 13.34
C SER A 168 11.34 7.69 13.31
N TRP A 169 11.36 7.09 12.13
CA TRP A 169 11.30 5.66 11.88
C TRP A 169 12.10 5.33 10.61
N THR A 170 12.55 4.08 10.50
CA THR A 170 13.29 3.59 9.34
C THR A 170 12.47 2.54 8.63
N ASP A 171 12.16 2.76 7.35
CA ASP A 171 11.57 1.71 6.53
C ASP A 171 12.64 0.70 6.12
N HIS A 172 12.27 -0.56 6.06
CA HIS A 172 13.16 -1.65 5.66
C HIS A 172 12.57 -2.46 4.49
N LEU A 173 13.42 -3.24 3.83
CA LEU A 173 13.08 -3.88 2.56
C LEU A 173 11.92 -4.87 2.67
N LEU A 174 11.84 -5.64 3.78
CA LEU A 174 10.84 -6.70 3.92
C LEU A 174 9.42 -6.12 4.09
N TRP A 175 9.13 -5.49 5.23
CA TRP A 175 7.77 -5.05 5.58
C TRP A 175 7.26 -3.87 4.73
N HIS A 176 8.15 -2.96 4.28
CA HIS A 176 7.71 -1.75 3.57
C HIS A 176 7.75 -1.87 2.06
N HIS A 177 8.67 -2.68 1.51
CA HIS A 177 8.85 -2.76 0.07
C HIS A 177 8.45 -4.11 -0.52
N ALA A 178 8.82 -5.23 0.13
CA ALA A 178 8.42 -6.54 -0.35
C ALA A 178 6.92 -6.78 -0.22
N ALA A 179 6.24 -6.17 0.77
CA ALA A 179 4.79 -6.27 0.94
C ALA A 179 4.01 -5.97 -0.34
N HIS A 180 4.41 -4.95 -1.10
CA HIS A 180 3.78 -4.64 -2.39
C HIS A 180 3.82 -5.79 -3.39
N THR A 181 4.96 -6.49 -3.47
CA THR A 181 5.15 -7.59 -4.43
C THR A 181 4.55 -8.88 -3.93
N VAL A 182 4.69 -9.20 -2.65
CA VAL A 182 4.11 -10.41 -2.04
C VAL A 182 2.60 -10.42 -2.20
N ASP A 183 1.96 -9.29 -1.88
CA ASP A 183 0.52 -9.12 -2.07
C ASP A 183 0.11 -9.21 -3.55
N LEU A 184 0.76 -8.42 -4.40
CA LEU A 184 0.42 -8.36 -5.82
C LEU A 184 0.64 -9.71 -6.51
N PHE A 185 1.66 -10.47 -6.14
CA PHE A 185 1.89 -11.80 -6.72
C PHE A 185 0.76 -12.76 -6.39
N ALA A 186 0.35 -12.89 -5.12
CA ALA A 186 -0.77 -13.73 -4.73
C ALA A 186 -2.08 -13.29 -5.40
N TYR A 187 -2.33 -11.98 -5.43
CA TYR A 187 -3.50 -11.38 -6.08
C TYR A 187 -3.55 -11.68 -7.57
N GLN A 188 -2.45 -11.48 -8.31
CA GLN A 188 -2.38 -11.72 -9.75
C GLN A 188 -2.36 -13.21 -10.09
N ALA A 189 -1.64 -14.04 -9.33
CA ALA A 189 -1.65 -15.50 -9.51
C ALA A 189 -3.00 -16.14 -9.16
N ARG A 190 -3.88 -15.44 -8.44
CA ARG A 190 -5.17 -15.96 -7.93
C ARG A 190 -4.97 -17.25 -7.12
N SER A 191 -3.90 -17.32 -6.37
CA SER A 191 -3.48 -18.54 -5.70
C SER A 191 -2.64 -18.18 -4.47
N PRO A 192 -2.85 -18.86 -3.32
CA PRO A 192 -2.06 -18.59 -2.12
C PRO A 192 -0.59 -18.94 -2.34
N ILE A 193 0.30 -18.21 -1.67
CA ILE A 193 1.72 -18.52 -1.60
C ILE A 193 1.90 -19.70 -0.65
N VAL A 194 2.56 -20.77 -1.12
CA VAL A 194 2.78 -22.02 -0.36
C VAL A 194 4.24 -22.25 0.00
N LYS A 195 5.15 -21.47 -0.60
CA LYS A 195 6.58 -21.51 -0.28
C LYS A 195 7.18 -20.14 -0.48
N ALA A 196 7.95 -19.70 0.52
CA ALA A 196 8.71 -18.46 0.48
C ALA A 196 10.12 -18.70 1.02
N ASN A 197 11.11 -17.98 0.48
CA ASN A 197 12.49 -17.98 0.95
C ASN A 197 13.10 -16.61 0.75
N ALA A 198 13.90 -16.14 1.71
CA ALA A 198 14.61 -14.88 1.63
C ALA A 198 16.07 -15.01 2.03
N VAL A 199 16.92 -14.20 1.40
CA VAL A 199 18.29 -13.92 1.83
C VAL A 199 18.50 -12.42 1.84
N GLN A 200 19.29 -11.92 2.79
CA GLN A 200 19.60 -10.50 2.90
C GLN A 200 21.10 -10.26 2.96
N GLY A 201 21.51 -9.08 2.53
CA GLY A 201 22.87 -8.59 2.72
C GLY A 201 23.16 -8.18 4.17
N PRO A 202 24.37 -7.68 4.44
CA PRO A 202 24.75 -7.26 5.79
C PRO A 202 23.89 -6.08 6.29
N ILE A 203 23.69 -6.02 7.58
CA ILE A 203 23.01 -4.90 8.23
C ILE A 203 23.89 -3.64 8.15
N HIS A 204 23.31 -2.55 7.66
CA HIS A 204 24.00 -1.26 7.58
C HIS A 204 24.24 -0.70 8.99
N PRO A 205 25.50 -0.34 9.35
CA PRO A 205 25.87 -0.03 10.73
C PRO A 205 25.15 1.18 11.32
N THR A 206 24.77 2.15 10.48
CA THR A 206 24.10 3.39 10.94
C THR A 206 22.57 3.29 10.82
N LEU A 207 22.05 2.61 9.77
CA LEU A 207 20.60 2.54 9.51
C LEU A 207 19.94 1.36 10.24
N GLY A 208 20.73 0.36 10.67
CA GLY A 208 20.21 -0.81 11.38
C GLY A 208 19.34 -1.75 10.54
N ILE A 209 19.41 -1.65 9.21
CA ILE A 209 18.63 -2.44 8.25
C ILE A 209 19.53 -3.09 7.20
N ALA A 210 19.07 -4.21 6.61
CA ALA A 210 19.69 -4.76 5.41
C ALA A 210 19.45 -3.82 4.22
N MET A 211 20.49 -3.59 3.42
CA MET A 211 20.42 -2.70 2.26
C MET A 211 20.07 -3.46 0.97
N ASP A 212 20.20 -4.77 0.97
CA ASP A 212 19.93 -5.65 -0.16
C ASP A 212 19.18 -6.89 0.31
N MET A 213 18.23 -7.36 -0.49
CA MET A 213 17.44 -8.57 -0.19
C MET A 213 16.97 -9.23 -1.47
N SER A 214 16.92 -10.56 -1.47
CA SER A 214 16.31 -11.36 -2.53
C SER A 214 15.29 -12.31 -1.94
N ILE A 215 14.10 -12.38 -2.56
CA ILE A 215 12.99 -13.21 -2.13
C ILE A 215 12.52 -14.07 -3.28
N GLN A 216 12.19 -15.32 -2.98
CA GLN A 216 11.58 -16.27 -3.92
C GLN A 216 10.25 -16.74 -3.33
N LEU A 217 9.20 -16.74 -4.16
CA LEU A 217 7.86 -17.16 -3.77
C LEU A 217 7.36 -18.23 -4.76
N LYS A 218 6.52 -19.16 -4.27
CA LYS A 218 5.79 -20.12 -5.11
C LYS A 218 4.32 -20.15 -4.67
N ALA A 219 3.44 -19.98 -5.63
CA ALA A 219 2.00 -20.12 -5.43
C ALA A 219 1.55 -21.59 -5.58
N ALA A 220 0.41 -21.95 -4.99
CA ALA A 220 -0.13 -23.31 -5.03
C ALA A 220 -0.44 -23.81 -6.44
N ASN A 221 -0.79 -22.89 -7.37
CA ASN A 221 -1.00 -23.21 -8.79
C ASN A 221 0.30 -23.43 -9.58
N GLY A 222 1.46 -23.31 -8.94
CA GLY A 222 2.78 -23.53 -9.54
C GLY A 222 3.48 -22.28 -10.03
N ALA A 223 2.83 -21.13 -10.11
CA ALA A 223 3.47 -19.87 -10.46
C ALA A 223 4.57 -19.51 -9.45
N ILE A 224 5.64 -18.88 -9.93
CA ILE A 224 6.77 -18.45 -9.11
C ILE A 224 7.00 -16.94 -9.20
N CYS A 225 7.62 -16.36 -8.15
CA CYS A 225 8.06 -14.97 -8.18
C CYS A 225 9.49 -14.87 -7.66
N THR A 226 10.29 -14.07 -8.35
CA THR A 226 11.61 -13.62 -7.89
C THR A 226 11.56 -12.12 -7.65
N LEU A 227 11.91 -11.68 -6.44
CA LEU A 227 11.94 -10.28 -6.05
C LEU A 227 13.35 -9.91 -5.57
N SER A 228 13.95 -8.95 -6.23
CA SER A 228 15.21 -8.33 -5.82
C SER A 228 14.95 -6.92 -5.29
N LEU A 229 15.44 -6.62 -4.09
CA LEU A 229 15.30 -5.32 -3.44
C LEU A 229 16.68 -4.76 -3.10
N SER A 230 16.86 -3.47 -3.32
CA SER A 230 18.12 -2.79 -2.96
C SER A 230 17.89 -1.33 -2.59
N PHE A 231 18.55 -0.88 -1.51
CA PHE A 231 18.77 0.52 -1.18
C PHE A 231 20.15 1.02 -1.60
N ASN A 232 20.97 0.16 -2.22
CA ASN A 232 22.31 0.48 -2.72
C ASN A 232 22.32 0.89 -4.19
N ASN A 233 21.22 0.69 -4.90
CA ASN A 233 21.15 0.95 -6.33
C ASN A 233 21.07 2.45 -6.63
N ASP A 234 22.02 2.97 -7.37
CA ASP A 234 22.13 4.38 -7.75
C ASP A 234 21.40 4.72 -9.08
N GLY A 235 20.77 3.73 -9.69
CA GLY A 235 19.86 3.91 -10.84
C GLY A 235 19.91 2.75 -11.84
N PRO A 236 18.85 2.58 -12.64
CA PRO A 236 17.52 3.21 -12.56
C PRO A 236 16.77 2.90 -11.28
N LEU A 237 16.06 3.92 -10.74
CA LEU A 237 15.31 3.78 -9.50
C LEU A 237 13.86 3.37 -9.74
N GLY A 238 13.26 2.76 -8.74
CA GLY A 238 11.84 2.42 -8.69
C GLY A 238 11.58 0.93 -8.75
N THR A 239 10.33 0.57 -9.07
CA THR A 239 9.89 -0.83 -9.13
C THR A 239 9.51 -1.21 -10.54
N PHE A 240 10.04 -2.34 -11.00
CA PHE A 240 9.79 -2.95 -12.30
C PHE A 240 9.18 -4.32 -12.07
N PHE A 241 8.05 -4.60 -12.71
CA PHE A 241 7.37 -5.88 -12.66
C PHE A 241 7.36 -6.50 -14.04
N ARG A 242 7.94 -7.68 -14.19
CA ARG A 242 7.82 -8.47 -15.41
C ARG A 242 6.89 -9.65 -15.13
N TYR A 243 5.81 -9.73 -15.88
CA TYR A 243 4.86 -10.82 -15.89
C TYR A 243 5.18 -11.73 -17.08
N ILE A 244 5.54 -12.96 -16.83
CA ILE A 244 5.84 -13.99 -17.84
C ILE A 244 4.73 -15.04 -17.74
N GLY A 245 4.04 -15.29 -18.84
CA GLY A 245 2.92 -16.23 -18.86
C GLY A 245 2.83 -17.04 -20.15
N ASP A 246 1.77 -17.81 -20.23
CA ASP A 246 1.50 -18.73 -21.33
C ASP A 246 1.26 -18.05 -22.69
N SER A 247 0.78 -16.83 -22.70
CA SER A 247 0.41 -16.10 -23.91
C SER A 247 1.26 -14.84 -24.16
N GLY A 248 2.34 -14.64 -23.40
CA GLY A 248 3.24 -13.51 -23.62
C GLY A 248 3.92 -12.99 -22.36
N THR A 249 4.42 -11.76 -22.48
CA THR A 249 5.13 -11.07 -21.39
C THR A 249 4.62 -9.63 -21.31
N TYR A 250 4.47 -9.12 -20.07
CA TYR A 250 4.18 -7.71 -19.80
C TYR A 250 5.23 -7.16 -18.85
N ILE A 251 5.66 -5.92 -19.10
CA ILE A 251 6.60 -5.21 -18.21
C ILE A 251 5.90 -3.92 -17.75
N ALA A 252 5.59 -3.86 -16.45
CA ALA A 252 4.97 -2.69 -15.82
C ALA A 252 6.02 -1.90 -15.03
N ARG A 253 6.02 -0.58 -15.24
CA ARG A 253 6.80 0.37 -14.47
C ARG A 253 5.89 1.54 -14.09
N TYR A 254 5.42 1.56 -12.83
CA TYR A 254 4.36 2.48 -12.39
C TYR A 254 3.15 2.42 -13.33
N ASP A 255 2.82 3.49 -14.02
CA ASP A 255 1.67 3.59 -14.91
C ASP A 255 2.00 3.25 -16.37
N ASP A 256 3.27 2.96 -16.69
CA ASP A 256 3.69 2.48 -18.01
C ASP A 256 3.60 0.96 -18.10
N LEU A 257 3.13 0.47 -19.26
CA LEU A 257 3.09 -0.96 -19.59
C LEU A 257 3.62 -1.17 -21.01
N VAL A 258 4.48 -2.17 -21.17
CA VAL A 258 4.93 -2.64 -22.48
C VAL A 258 4.78 -4.16 -22.59
N ASP A 259 4.68 -4.68 -23.81
CA ASP A 259 4.71 -6.11 -24.08
C ASP A 259 6.16 -6.67 -24.08
N GLY A 260 6.31 -7.97 -24.29
CA GLY A 260 7.62 -8.63 -24.33
C GLY A 260 8.51 -8.24 -25.53
N LYS A 261 8.00 -7.44 -26.46
CA LYS A 261 8.73 -6.86 -27.61
C LYS A 261 8.97 -5.36 -27.42
N GLU A 262 8.72 -4.86 -26.20
CA GLU A 262 8.86 -3.44 -25.81
C GLU A 262 7.86 -2.49 -26.51
N ASN A 263 6.80 -3.01 -27.12
CA ASN A 263 5.75 -2.16 -27.64
C ASN A 263 4.91 -1.59 -26.49
N LYS A 264 4.69 -0.27 -26.51
CA LYS A 264 3.87 0.40 -25.49
C LYS A 264 2.41 -0.04 -25.58
N ILE A 265 1.81 -0.38 -24.45
CA ILE A 265 0.41 -0.70 -24.29
C ILE A 265 -0.28 0.52 -23.68
N ASP A 266 -1.32 1.01 -24.35
CA ASP A 266 -2.14 2.10 -23.81
C ASP A 266 -3.04 1.56 -22.68
N VAL A 267 -2.86 2.07 -21.49
CA VAL A 267 -3.63 1.71 -20.29
C VAL A 267 -4.54 2.86 -19.82
N SER A 268 -4.64 3.95 -20.58
CA SER A 268 -5.41 5.14 -20.22
C SER A 268 -6.92 4.90 -20.12
N GLN A 269 -7.40 3.83 -20.72
CA GLN A 269 -8.83 3.44 -20.73
C GLN A 269 -9.12 2.25 -19.80
N VAL A 270 -8.16 1.83 -18.98
CA VAL A 270 -8.34 0.68 -18.07
C VAL A 270 -9.24 1.04 -16.90
N ASP A 271 -9.13 2.27 -16.42
CA ASP A 271 -9.93 2.80 -15.32
C ASP A 271 -10.20 4.31 -15.52
N VAL A 272 -10.96 4.91 -14.61
CA VAL A 272 -11.39 6.33 -14.66
C VAL A 272 -10.26 7.33 -14.40
N SER A 273 -9.10 6.87 -13.93
CA SER A 273 -7.91 7.67 -13.65
C SER A 273 -6.64 6.87 -13.95
N MET A 274 -5.57 7.57 -14.26
CA MET A 274 -4.21 6.98 -14.33
C MET A 274 -3.51 6.97 -12.96
N ASN A 275 -4.08 7.60 -11.93
CA ASN A 275 -3.48 7.70 -10.61
C ASN A 275 -3.93 6.53 -9.71
N GLY A 276 -3.03 5.58 -9.47
CA GLY A 276 -3.33 4.41 -8.63
C GLY A 276 -3.74 4.76 -7.19
N ILE A 277 -3.26 5.87 -6.63
CA ILE A 277 -3.70 6.33 -5.29
C ILE A 277 -5.14 6.83 -5.35
N GLU A 278 -5.51 7.58 -6.38
CA GLU A 278 -6.90 8.01 -6.58
C GLU A 278 -7.83 6.82 -6.74
N LEU A 279 -7.44 5.82 -7.53
CA LEU A 279 -8.23 4.61 -7.74
C LEU A 279 -8.38 3.78 -6.46
N GLN A 280 -7.32 3.68 -5.66
CA GLN A 280 -7.34 3.08 -4.33
C GLN A 280 -8.33 3.79 -3.40
N ASP A 281 -8.27 5.12 -3.34
CA ASP A 281 -9.17 5.90 -2.49
C ASP A 281 -10.62 5.84 -2.98
N ARG A 282 -10.85 5.82 -4.31
CA ARG A 282 -12.18 5.60 -4.91
C ARG A 282 -12.78 4.27 -4.48
N GLU A 283 -11.99 3.19 -4.47
CA GLU A 283 -12.43 1.89 -4.01
C GLU A 283 -12.81 1.90 -2.53
N PHE A 284 -12.00 2.52 -1.68
CA PHE A 284 -12.30 2.67 -0.26
C PHE A 284 -13.65 3.37 -0.03
N PHE A 285 -13.86 4.52 -0.64
CA PHE A 285 -15.10 5.27 -0.48
C PHE A 285 -16.29 4.59 -1.18
N ALA A 286 -16.09 3.89 -2.28
CA ALA A 286 -17.13 3.09 -2.92
C ALA A 286 -17.58 1.93 -2.00
N ALA A 287 -16.64 1.21 -1.41
CA ALA A 287 -16.94 0.13 -0.47
C ALA A 287 -17.77 0.62 0.74
N ILE A 288 -17.46 1.81 1.27
CA ILE A 288 -18.26 2.42 2.34
C ILE A 288 -19.68 2.71 1.88
N ARG A 289 -19.88 3.32 0.72
CA ARG A 289 -21.21 3.68 0.19
C ARG A 289 -22.06 2.45 -0.12
N GLU A 290 -21.43 1.41 -0.59
CA GLU A 290 -22.09 0.17 -1.04
C GLU A 290 -22.23 -0.84 0.10
N GLY A 291 -21.61 -0.63 1.24
CA GLY A 291 -21.65 -1.53 2.39
C GLY A 291 -21.02 -2.90 2.07
N ARG A 292 -19.94 -2.91 1.30
CA ARG A 292 -19.24 -4.13 0.87
C ARG A 292 -17.78 -4.17 1.32
N GLU A 293 -17.20 -5.34 1.21
CA GLU A 293 -15.75 -5.52 1.37
C GLU A 293 -15.00 -4.82 0.23
N PRO A 294 -13.95 -4.00 0.54
CA PRO A 294 -13.12 -3.38 -0.48
C PRO A 294 -12.11 -4.37 -1.09
N ASN A 295 -11.67 -4.12 -2.31
CA ASN A 295 -10.45 -4.74 -2.81
C ASN A 295 -9.26 -4.23 -1.98
N ALA A 296 -8.38 -5.14 -1.55
CA ALA A 296 -7.34 -4.92 -0.54
C ALA A 296 -7.89 -4.65 0.89
N SER A 297 -9.03 -5.28 1.25
CA SER A 297 -9.48 -5.35 2.64
C SER A 297 -8.40 -5.95 3.54
N VAL A 298 -8.49 -5.68 4.84
CA VAL A 298 -7.58 -6.28 5.83
C VAL A 298 -7.56 -7.81 5.72
N GLN A 299 -8.72 -8.44 5.52
CA GLN A 299 -8.82 -9.88 5.35
C GLN A 299 -8.10 -10.38 4.08
N GLN A 300 -8.26 -9.67 2.96
CA GLN A 300 -7.64 -10.07 1.69
C GLN A 300 -6.12 -9.93 1.69
N VAL A 301 -5.57 -8.98 2.44
CA VAL A 301 -4.13 -8.74 2.47
C VAL A 301 -3.41 -9.48 3.60
N LEU A 302 -4.13 -10.02 4.58
CA LEU A 302 -3.54 -10.74 5.72
C LEU A 302 -2.57 -11.86 5.31
N PRO A 303 -2.85 -12.69 4.29
CA PRO A 303 -1.90 -13.71 3.83
C PRO A 303 -0.54 -13.16 3.38
N CYS A 304 -0.48 -11.91 2.91
CA CYS A 304 0.79 -11.23 2.63
C CYS A 304 1.59 -11.06 3.93
N TYR A 305 0.96 -10.63 5.01
CA TYR A 305 1.63 -10.39 6.30
C TYR A 305 2.07 -11.69 6.98
N GLU A 306 1.34 -12.79 6.77
CA GLU A 306 1.77 -14.13 7.19
C GLU A 306 3.07 -14.53 6.49
N VAL A 307 3.16 -14.35 5.17
CA VAL A 307 4.39 -14.62 4.39
C VAL A 307 5.55 -13.72 4.84
N LEU A 308 5.32 -12.43 5.09
CA LEU A 308 6.36 -11.52 5.57
C LEU A 308 6.89 -11.93 6.94
N HIS A 309 6.02 -12.36 7.83
CA HIS A 309 6.38 -12.88 9.15
C HIS A 309 7.25 -14.15 9.06
N ASP A 310 6.86 -15.10 8.22
CA ASP A 310 7.65 -16.32 8.01
C ASP A 310 9.02 -16.02 7.43
N LEU A 311 9.12 -15.08 6.48
CA LEU A 311 10.39 -14.63 5.92
C LEU A 311 11.26 -13.92 6.96
N GLU A 312 10.67 -13.08 7.83
CA GLU A 312 11.40 -12.43 8.92
C GLU A 312 12.02 -13.45 9.88
N HIS A 313 11.26 -14.50 10.26
CA HIS A 313 11.77 -15.58 11.09
C HIS A 313 12.90 -16.37 10.42
N GLN A 314 12.81 -16.63 9.11
CA GLN A 314 13.90 -17.26 8.35
C GLN A 314 15.18 -16.41 8.36
N LEU A 315 15.05 -15.10 8.14
CA LEU A 315 16.17 -14.16 8.15
C LEU A 315 16.81 -13.99 9.53
N ALA A 316 16.04 -14.12 10.60
CA ALA A 316 16.54 -14.05 11.96
C ALA A 316 17.27 -15.35 12.39
N ALA A 317 17.01 -16.48 11.74
CA ALA A 317 17.61 -17.78 12.02
C ALA A 317 18.88 -18.07 11.17
N SER A 318 19.15 -17.25 10.17
CA SER A 318 20.29 -17.36 9.24
C SER A 318 21.43 -16.43 9.65
#